data_371d4108fab0af89a52cc9d9348c46eb
#
_entry.id   371d4108fab0af89a52cc9d9348c46eb
#
_cell.length_a   1.000
_cell.length_b   1.000
_cell.length_c   1.000
_cell.angle_alpha   90.00
_cell.angle_beta   90.00
_cell.angle_gamma   90.00
#
_symmetry.space_group_name_H-M   'P 1'
#
loop_
_entity.id
_entity.type
_entity.pdbx_description
1 polymer ?
#
loop_
_entity_poly.entity_id
_entity_poly.type
_entity_poly.pdbx_seq_one_letter_code
_entity_poly.pdbx_strand_id
1 'polypeptide(L)'
;MKYNGFYFWLFKRPMKKVLIEKYDKGYASEIIKKSKIIYRKLIEEADDIGKDNPMAYNEMFALAFVAPYIASEKNIPPETIQEMMRQSLYSVKWYFSLINLNTKRGKEANKKNILKYYKWYTEEKEKLYPTSFKVDFEGEPYEGACYYRITRCPICAYTKKLGVDELMPLLCELDELMISLEHGVLHRKDTIANGAECCDYFITGDRE
;
A
#
# COMPACT_ATOMS: atom_id res chain seq x y z
N MET A 1 0.03 12.62 -10.53
CA MET A 1 -1.21 11.75 -10.58
C MET A 1 -2.49 12.56 -10.49
N LYS A 2 -3.62 12.06 -11.04
CA LYS A 2 -4.91 12.74 -10.87
C LYS A 2 -5.53 12.39 -9.51
N TYR A 3 -5.85 13.42 -8.70
CA TYR A 3 -6.46 13.23 -7.39
C TYR A 3 -7.74 12.40 -7.45
N ASN A 4 -7.79 11.39 -6.58
CA ASN A 4 -8.97 10.59 -6.32
C ASN A 4 -9.15 10.49 -4.79
N GLY A 5 -10.20 11.09 -4.26
CA GLY A 5 -10.49 11.13 -2.82
C GLY A 5 -11.01 9.81 -2.23
N PHE A 6 -11.11 8.75 -3.02
CA PHE A 6 -11.78 7.49 -2.66
C PHE A 6 -11.17 6.83 -1.42
N TYR A 7 -9.85 6.60 -1.38
CA TYR A 7 -9.21 5.91 -0.25
C TYR A 7 -9.33 6.72 1.04
N PHE A 8 -9.13 8.04 0.98
CA PHE A 8 -9.31 8.86 2.16
C PHE A 8 -10.77 8.86 2.64
N TRP A 9 -11.73 8.91 1.73
CA TRP A 9 -13.15 8.80 2.06
C TRP A 9 -13.48 7.45 2.71
N LEU A 10 -12.93 6.36 2.18
CA LEU A 10 -13.13 4.99 2.69
C LEU A 10 -12.59 4.84 4.11
N PHE A 11 -11.39 5.34 4.38
CA PHE A 11 -10.67 5.10 5.63
C PHE A 11 -10.84 6.19 6.70
N LYS A 12 -11.37 7.36 6.37
CA LYS A 12 -11.52 8.48 7.34
C LYS A 12 -12.29 8.11 8.61
N ARG A 13 -13.27 7.19 8.53
CA ARG A 13 -14.06 6.77 9.68
C ARG A 13 -13.26 5.89 10.65
N PRO A 14 -12.65 4.76 10.21
CA PRO A 14 -11.80 3.97 11.10
C PRO A 14 -10.61 4.77 11.64
N MET A 15 -9.92 5.57 10.83
CA MET A 15 -8.86 6.45 11.31
C MET A 15 -9.34 7.41 12.40
N LYS A 16 -10.49 8.05 12.20
CA LYS A 16 -11.08 8.95 13.19
C LYS A 16 -11.42 8.23 14.48
N LYS A 17 -11.90 6.98 14.41
CA LYS A 17 -12.22 6.18 15.59
C LYS A 17 -10.97 5.94 16.43
N VAL A 18 -9.87 5.52 15.83
CA VAL A 18 -8.58 5.34 16.53
C VAL A 18 -8.12 6.63 17.19
N LEU A 19 -8.21 7.76 16.50
CA LEU A 19 -7.84 9.06 17.08
C LEU A 19 -8.73 9.49 18.26
N ILE A 20 -10.02 9.18 18.23
CA ILE A 20 -10.91 9.45 19.36
C ILE A 20 -10.54 8.58 20.57
N GLU A 21 -10.18 7.34 20.36
CA GLU A 21 -9.80 6.39 21.41
C GLU A 21 -8.46 6.74 22.06
N LYS A 22 -7.51 7.26 21.27
CA LYS A 22 -6.16 7.62 21.73
C LYS A 22 -6.04 9.03 22.30
N TYR A 23 -6.85 9.94 21.81
CA TYR A 23 -6.83 11.36 22.15
C TYR A 23 -8.24 11.82 22.57
N ASP A 24 -8.87 12.67 21.75
CA ASP A 24 -10.23 13.14 21.97
C ASP A 24 -10.97 13.42 20.64
N LYS A 25 -12.27 13.74 20.74
CA LYS A 25 -13.13 13.98 19.58
C LYS A 25 -12.79 15.27 18.84
N GLY A 26 -12.31 16.29 19.55
CA GLY A 26 -11.93 17.59 18.98
C GLY A 26 -10.69 17.43 18.11
N TYR A 27 -9.60 16.89 18.70
CA TYR A 27 -8.36 16.60 18.04
C TYR A 27 -8.56 15.69 16.82
N ALA A 28 -9.30 14.58 16.98
CA ALA A 28 -9.59 13.65 15.90
C ALA A 28 -10.29 14.34 14.72
N SER A 29 -11.25 15.24 15.00
CA SER A 29 -11.99 15.97 13.96
C SER A 29 -11.08 16.96 13.21
N GLU A 30 -10.20 17.64 13.93
CA GLU A 30 -9.22 18.58 13.36
C GLU A 30 -8.21 17.85 12.47
N ILE A 31 -7.59 16.78 12.99
CA ILE A 31 -6.62 15.99 12.22
C ILE A 31 -7.24 15.44 10.95
N ILE A 32 -8.42 14.82 11.01
CA ILE A 32 -9.08 14.28 9.81
C ILE A 32 -9.41 15.38 8.79
N LYS A 33 -9.79 16.58 9.25
CA LYS A 33 -10.05 17.72 8.36
C LYS A 33 -8.76 18.18 7.65
N LYS A 34 -7.67 18.35 8.39
CA LYS A 34 -6.35 18.70 7.86
C LYS A 34 -5.82 17.62 6.92
N SER A 35 -5.94 16.35 7.31
CA SER A 35 -5.49 15.19 6.51
C SER A 35 -6.15 15.14 5.14
N LYS A 36 -7.43 15.51 5.02
CA LYS A 36 -8.10 15.54 3.70
C LYS A 36 -7.45 16.52 2.73
N ILE A 37 -7.03 17.68 3.23
CA ILE A 37 -6.38 18.72 2.42
C ILE A 37 -4.97 18.26 2.04
N ILE A 38 -4.23 17.71 3.00
CA ILE A 38 -2.87 17.20 2.80
C ILE A 38 -2.88 16.02 1.83
N TYR A 39 -3.79 15.06 1.99
CA TYR A 39 -3.92 13.92 1.08
C TYR A 39 -4.09 14.35 -0.38
N ARG A 40 -4.94 15.35 -0.60
CA ARG A 40 -5.11 15.91 -1.95
C ARG A 40 -3.79 16.49 -2.48
N LYS A 41 -3.12 17.31 -1.68
CA LYS A 41 -1.84 17.92 -2.02
C LYS A 41 -0.78 16.86 -2.33
N LEU A 42 -0.66 15.82 -1.48
CA LEU A 42 0.29 14.73 -1.68
C LEU A 42 0.08 14.01 -3.02
N ILE A 43 -1.17 13.74 -3.41
CA ILE A 43 -1.45 13.09 -4.71
C ILE A 43 -1.15 14.02 -5.89
N GLU A 44 -1.43 15.32 -5.75
CA GLU A 44 -1.16 16.30 -6.81
C GLU A 44 0.34 16.56 -6.99
N GLU A 45 1.14 16.44 -5.93
CA GLU A 45 2.60 16.66 -5.93
C GLU A 45 3.43 15.37 -6.15
N ALA A 46 2.81 14.19 -6.02
CA ALA A 46 3.47 12.92 -6.32
C ALA A 46 3.86 12.85 -7.80
N ASP A 47 4.93 12.12 -8.07
CA ASP A 47 5.38 11.87 -9.43
C ASP A 47 4.26 11.18 -10.25
N ASP A 48 4.23 11.45 -11.54
CA ASP A 48 3.29 10.76 -12.42
C ASP A 48 3.81 9.35 -12.73
N ILE A 49 3.15 8.35 -12.17
CA ILE A 49 3.47 6.93 -12.37
C ILE A 49 2.60 6.26 -13.44
N GLY A 50 1.86 7.05 -14.21
CA GLY A 50 1.02 6.61 -15.32
C GLY A 50 -0.46 6.54 -14.98
N LYS A 51 -1.28 7.20 -15.83
CA LYS A 51 -2.74 7.26 -15.67
C LYS A 51 -3.40 5.88 -15.69
N ASP A 52 -2.88 4.99 -16.54
CA ASP A 52 -3.44 3.64 -16.76
C ASP A 52 -2.64 2.57 -16.00
N ASN A 53 -1.81 2.99 -15.05
CA ASN A 53 -0.98 2.11 -14.25
C ASN A 53 -1.85 1.25 -13.30
N PRO A 54 -1.85 -0.08 -13.45
CA PRO A 54 -2.63 -0.96 -12.58
C PRO A 54 -2.23 -0.93 -11.11
N MET A 55 -1.03 -0.42 -10.77
CA MET A 55 -0.54 -0.30 -9.38
C MET A 55 -0.64 1.11 -8.80
N ALA A 56 -1.13 2.10 -9.56
CA ALA A 56 -1.24 3.49 -9.07
C ALA A 56 -2.10 3.63 -7.81
N TYR A 57 -3.05 2.72 -7.61
CA TYR A 57 -3.88 2.70 -6.43
C TYR A 57 -3.09 2.45 -5.13
N ASN A 58 -1.97 1.72 -5.18
CA ASN A 58 -1.14 1.43 -4.00
C ASN A 58 -0.55 2.71 -3.42
N GLU A 59 -0.10 3.63 -4.28
CA GLU A 59 0.42 4.92 -3.82
C GLU A 59 -0.69 5.79 -3.21
N MET A 60 -1.84 5.88 -3.89
CA MET A 60 -2.99 6.61 -3.35
C MET A 60 -3.50 6.03 -2.02
N PHE A 61 -3.45 4.71 -1.88
CA PHE A 61 -3.78 4.01 -0.65
C PHE A 61 -2.81 4.37 0.47
N ALA A 62 -1.50 4.27 0.24
CA ALA A 62 -0.46 4.57 1.22
C ALA A 62 -0.52 6.04 1.67
N LEU A 63 -0.68 6.98 0.75
CA LEU A 63 -0.75 8.41 1.04
C LEU A 63 -1.96 8.79 1.91
N ALA A 64 -3.04 7.98 1.91
CA ALA A 64 -4.17 8.20 2.82
C ALA A 64 -3.78 8.05 4.30
N PHE A 65 -2.74 7.25 4.60
CA PHE A 65 -2.21 7.06 5.96
C PHE A 65 -1.02 7.98 6.27
N VAL A 66 -0.27 8.40 5.26
CA VAL A 66 0.78 9.42 5.42
C VAL A 66 0.17 10.79 5.76
N ALA A 67 -0.99 11.11 5.19
CA ALA A 67 -1.63 12.41 5.38
C ALA A 67 -1.95 12.75 6.85
N PRO A 68 -2.50 11.90 7.72
CA PRO A 68 -2.72 12.21 9.13
C PRO A 68 -1.42 12.37 9.93
N TYR A 69 -0.36 11.68 9.57
CA TYR A 69 0.94 11.85 10.17
C TYR A 69 1.51 13.25 9.93
N ILE A 70 1.48 13.70 8.68
CA ILE A 70 1.89 15.06 8.30
C ILE A 70 0.91 16.09 8.89
N ALA A 71 -0.41 15.82 8.91
CA ALA A 71 -1.42 16.72 9.47
C ALA A 71 -1.23 17.01 10.96
N SER A 72 -0.63 16.08 11.68
CA SER A 72 -0.28 16.21 13.09
C SER A 72 1.11 16.81 13.31
N GLU A 73 1.81 17.24 12.25
CA GLU A 73 3.21 17.67 12.33
C GLU A 73 4.11 16.60 12.97
N LYS A 74 3.82 15.30 12.62
CA LYS A 74 4.48 14.10 13.17
C LYS A 74 4.28 13.88 14.68
N ASN A 75 3.32 14.56 15.30
CA ASN A 75 3.03 14.40 16.72
C ASN A 75 2.21 13.13 17.04
N ILE A 76 1.61 12.50 16.04
CA ILE A 76 0.98 11.19 16.19
C ILE A 76 2.08 10.12 16.09
N PRO A 77 2.28 9.26 17.11
CA PRO A 77 3.27 8.20 17.03
C PRO A 77 3.03 7.25 15.85
N PRO A 78 4.09 6.74 15.19
CA PRO A 78 3.97 5.78 14.08
C PRO A 78 3.09 4.56 14.40
N GLU A 79 3.11 4.07 15.64
CA GLU A 79 2.29 2.95 16.10
C GLU A 79 0.78 3.27 16.08
N THR A 80 0.42 4.54 16.30
CA THR A 80 -0.98 4.99 16.19
C THR A 80 -1.40 5.05 14.71
N ILE A 81 -0.49 5.45 13.82
CA ILE A 81 -0.73 5.40 12.36
C ILE A 81 -0.89 3.93 11.92
N GLN A 82 -0.04 3.02 12.42
CA GLN A 82 -0.17 1.59 12.16
C GLN A 82 -1.53 1.04 12.59
N GLU A 83 -2.01 1.43 13.79
CA GLU A 83 -3.34 1.03 14.25
C GLU A 83 -4.44 1.58 13.36
N MET A 84 -4.34 2.83 12.89
CA MET A 84 -5.28 3.39 11.90
C MET A 84 -5.29 2.57 10.60
N MET A 85 -4.10 2.15 10.11
CA MET A 85 -3.96 1.30 8.93
C MET A 85 -4.67 -0.04 9.14
N ARG A 86 -4.37 -0.73 10.23
CA ARG A 86 -4.97 -2.05 10.56
C ARG A 86 -6.49 -1.96 10.69
N GLN A 87 -7.02 -1.01 11.45
CA GLN A 87 -8.46 -0.82 11.62
C GLN A 87 -9.16 -0.45 10.30
N SER A 88 -8.47 0.28 9.43
CA SER A 88 -8.98 0.61 8.09
C SER A 88 -9.10 -0.63 7.22
N LEU A 89 -8.10 -1.51 7.19
CA LEU A 89 -8.16 -2.77 6.45
C LEU A 89 -9.23 -3.71 7.01
N TYR A 90 -9.31 -3.86 8.34
CA TYR A 90 -10.36 -4.67 8.96
C TYR A 90 -11.78 -4.15 8.65
N SER A 91 -11.95 -2.84 8.49
CA SER A 91 -13.26 -2.26 8.13
C SER A 91 -13.75 -2.69 6.75
N VAL A 92 -12.83 -3.11 5.88
CA VAL A 92 -13.11 -3.58 4.51
C VAL A 92 -12.72 -5.04 4.29
N LYS A 93 -12.50 -5.82 5.35
CA LYS A 93 -12.09 -7.22 5.28
C LYS A 93 -12.96 -8.09 4.38
N TRP A 94 -14.26 -7.79 4.31
CA TRP A 94 -15.21 -8.49 3.46
C TRP A 94 -14.81 -8.45 1.97
N TYR A 95 -14.19 -7.36 1.53
CA TYR A 95 -13.71 -7.22 0.16
C TYR A 95 -12.54 -8.16 -0.13
N PHE A 96 -11.56 -8.22 0.78
CA PHE A 96 -10.41 -9.12 0.66
C PHE A 96 -10.84 -10.58 0.71
N SER A 97 -11.79 -10.95 1.57
CA SER A 97 -12.30 -12.32 1.70
C SER A 97 -13.03 -12.87 0.45
N LEU A 98 -13.27 -12.03 -0.56
CA LEU A 98 -13.75 -12.48 -1.88
C LEU A 98 -12.66 -13.26 -2.65
N ILE A 99 -11.39 -13.07 -2.30
CA ILE A 99 -10.27 -13.84 -2.81
C ILE A 99 -9.92 -14.91 -1.77
N ASN A 100 -9.72 -16.15 -2.21
CA ASN A 100 -9.28 -17.23 -1.33
C ASN A 100 -8.06 -17.91 -1.95
N LEU A 101 -6.89 -17.59 -1.40
CA LEU A 101 -5.59 -18.07 -1.90
C LEU A 101 -5.35 -19.57 -1.67
N ASN A 102 -6.21 -20.26 -0.90
CA ASN A 102 -6.22 -21.72 -0.84
C ASN A 102 -6.85 -22.37 -2.09
N THR A 103 -7.44 -21.59 -2.97
CA THR A 103 -8.08 -22.08 -4.19
C THR A 103 -7.28 -21.75 -5.43
N LYS A 104 -7.27 -22.65 -6.41
CA LYS A 104 -6.66 -22.39 -7.72
C LYS A 104 -7.15 -21.08 -8.34
N ARG A 105 -8.46 -20.79 -8.25
CA ARG A 105 -9.08 -19.55 -8.76
C ARG A 105 -8.53 -18.31 -8.06
N GLY A 106 -8.35 -18.36 -6.73
CA GLY A 106 -7.80 -17.25 -5.95
C GLY A 106 -6.34 -16.96 -6.32
N LYS A 107 -5.51 -18.00 -6.43
CA LYS A 107 -4.11 -17.89 -6.87
C LYS A 107 -3.99 -17.32 -8.28
N GLU A 108 -4.80 -17.81 -9.21
CA GLU A 108 -4.84 -17.29 -10.59
C GLU A 108 -5.30 -15.82 -10.63
N ALA A 109 -6.26 -15.42 -9.79
CA ALA A 109 -6.71 -14.03 -9.69
C ALA A 109 -5.60 -13.11 -9.17
N ASN A 110 -4.87 -13.52 -8.14
CA ASN A 110 -3.73 -12.79 -7.60
C ASN A 110 -2.61 -12.66 -8.67
N LYS A 111 -2.16 -13.76 -9.24
CA LYS A 111 -1.16 -13.78 -10.31
C LYS A 111 -1.57 -12.90 -11.51
N LYS A 112 -2.84 -12.93 -11.90
CA LYS A 112 -3.36 -12.11 -13.01
C LYS A 112 -3.24 -10.61 -12.76
N ASN A 113 -3.43 -10.16 -11.52
CA ASN A 113 -3.31 -8.74 -11.18
C ASN A 113 -1.87 -8.25 -11.35
N ILE A 114 -0.90 -9.04 -10.89
CA ILE A 114 0.52 -8.72 -11.07
C ILE A 114 0.94 -8.80 -12.54
N LEU A 115 0.46 -9.82 -13.28
CA LEU A 115 0.74 -9.93 -14.70
C LEU A 115 0.14 -8.80 -15.55
N LYS A 116 -0.95 -8.19 -15.11
CA LYS A 116 -1.47 -6.96 -15.75
C LYS A 116 -0.46 -5.83 -15.66
N TYR A 117 0.14 -5.65 -14.48
CA TYR A 117 1.15 -4.63 -14.29
C TYR A 117 2.40 -4.94 -15.13
N TYR A 118 2.90 -6.16 -15.10
CA TYR A 118 4.05 -6.58 -15.91
C TYR A 118 3.84 -6.32 -17.41
N LYS A 119 2.65 -6.60 -17.93
CA LYS A 119 2.30 -6.30 -19.33
C LYS A 119 2.17 -4.81 -19.62
N TRP A 120 1.75 -4.01 -18.64
CA TRP A 120 1.64 -2.57 -18.77
C TRP A 120 3.02 -1.91 -18.78
N TYR A 121 3.97 -2.45 -17.99
CA TYR A 121 5.30 -1.91 -17.81
C TYR A 121 6.21 -2.33 -18.96
N THR A 122 6.28 -1.49 -19.99
CA THR A 122 7.13 -1.66 -21.18
C THR A 122 8.30 -0.68 -21.13
N GLU A 123 9.30 -0.86 -22.01
CA GLU A 123 10.41 0.11 -22.15
C GLU A 123 9.92 1.55 -22.44
N GLU A 124 8.85 1.70 -23.22
CA GLU A 124 8.23 3.00 -23.47
C GLU A 124 7.63 3.59 -22.20
N LYS A 125 6.90 2.78 -21.42
CA LYS A 125 6.34 3.20 -20.15
C LYS A 125 7.41 3.50 -19.11
N GLU A 126 8.52 2.77 -19.08
CA GLU A 126 9.66 3.06 -18.22
C GLU A 126 10.30 4.41 -18.52
N LYS A 127 10.42 4.76 -19.81
CA LYS A 127 10.92 6.08 -20.21
C LYS A 127 9.96 7.23 -19.84
N LEU A 128 8.66 6.99 -19.99
CA LEU A 128 7.62 7.98 -19.66
C LEU A 128 7.41 8.15 -18.15
N TYR A 129 7.54 7.07 -17.39
CA TYR A 129 7.25 7.00 -15.96
C TYR A 129 8.42 6.38 -15.19
N PRO A 130 9.61 7.00 -15.18
CA PRO A 130 10.83 6.41 -14.64
C PRO A 130 10.79 6.18 -13.13
N THR A 131 9.87 6.82 -12.42
CA THR A 131 9.66 6.66 -10.97
C THR A 131 8.63 5.60 -10.62
N SER A 132 7.91 5.01 -11.59
CA SER A 132 6.89 4.00 -11.37
C SER A 132 7.45 2.73 -10.70
N PHE A 133 6.57 1.89 -10.15
CA PHE A 133 6.99 0.57 -9.67
C PHE A 133 7.79 -0.17 -10.76
N LYS A 134 8.77 -0.95 -10.36
CA LYS A 134 9.42 -1.93 -11.24
C LYS A 134 9.23 -3.32 -10.64
N VAL A 135 8.59 -4.20 -11.41
CA VAL A 135 8.28 -5.56 -10.98
C VAL A 135 9.04 -6.55 -11.86
N ASP A 136 9.62 -7.53 -11.23
CA ASP A 136 10.44 -8.55 -11.85
C ASP A 136 9.96 -9.95 -11.43
N PHE A 137 9.93 -10.88 -12.39
CA PHE A 137 9.55 -12.29 -12.21
C PHE A 137 10.73 -13.25 -12.36
N GLU A 138 11.96 -12.74 -12.40
CA GLU A 138 13.14 -13.60 -12.48
C GLU A 138 13.21 -14.54 -11.27
N GLY A 139 13.53 -15.81 -11.56
CA GLY A 139 13.70 -16.82 -10.54
C GLY A 139 12.39 -17.38 -9.98
N GLU A 140 11.30 -17.39 -10.76
CA GLU A 140 10.04 -18.04 -10.36
C GLU A 140 10.29 -19.49 -9.95
N PRO A 141 10.22 -19.82 -8.66
CA PRO A 141 10.70 -21.14 -8.22
C PRO A 141 9.59 -22.15 -7.95
N TYR A 142 8.30 -21.76 -7.94
CA TYR A 142 7.26 -22.60 -7.37
C TYR A 142 6.04 -22.74 -8.26
N GLU A 143 5.73 -24.00 -8.59
CA GLU A 143 4.50 -24.35 -9.28
C GLU A 143 3.28 -24.04 -8.41
N GLY A 144 2.35 -23.23 -8.94
CA GLY A 144 1.12 -22.83 -8.24
C GLY A 144 1.22 -21.64 -7.29
N ALA A 145 2.41 -21.15 -6.97
CA ALA A 145 2.63 -19.96 -6.15
C ALA A 145 2.65 -18.66 -6.97
N CYS A 146 2.36 -17.54 -6.33
CA CYS A 146 2.64 -16.23 -6.90
C CYS A 146 3.96 -15.72 -6.35
N TYR A 147 4.95 -15.55 -7.22
CA TYR A 147 6.26 -15.00 -6.89
C TYR A 147 6.59 -13.82 -7.80
N TYR A 148 7.02 -12.72 -7.22
CA TYR A 148 7.53 -11.55 -7.92
C TYR A 148 8.40 -10.70 -6.98
N ARG A 149 9.20 -9.82 -7.56
CA ARG A 149 10.02 -8.85 -6.83
C ARG A 149 9.66 -7.44 -7.27
N ILE A 150 9.55 -6.54 -6.31
CA ILE A 150 9.49 -5.09 -6.57
C ILE A 150 10.90 -4.55 -6.38
N THR A 151 11.52 -4.09 -7.46
CA THR A 151 12.89 -3.55 -7.46
C THR A 151 12.93 -2.03 -7.45
N ARG A 152 11.78 -1.37 -7.62
CA ARG A 152 11.61 0.09 -7.44
C ARG A 152 10.21 0.36 -6.89
N CYS A 153 10.14 1.15 -5.81
CA CYS A 153 8.89 1.52 -5.15
C CYS A 153 8.76 3.05 -5.11
N PRO A 154 7.76 3.65 -5.81
CA PRO A 154 7.53 5.09 -5.79
C PRO A 154 7.12 5.58 -4.40
N ILE A 155 6.43 4.76 -3.62
CA ILE A 155 6.00 5.12 -2.26
C ILE A 155 7.22 5.34 -1.36
N CYS A 156 8.21 4.44 -1.40
CA CYS A 156 9.48 4.59 -0.68
C CYS A 156 10.22 5.88 -1.08
N ALA A 157 10.32 6.14 -2.39
CA ALA A 157 11.00 7.33 -2.88
C ALA A 157 10.28 8.61 -2.43
N TYR A 158 8.95 8.61 -2.50
CA TYR A 158 8.17 9.79 -2.15
C TYR A 158 8.11 10.05 -0.65
N THR A 159 7.93 9.04 0.19
CA THR A 159 7.96 9.19 1.65
C THR A 159 9.32 9.69 2.14
N LYS A 160 10.41 9.23 1.53
CA LYS A 160 11.77 9.74 1.80
C LYS A 160 11.90 11.22 1.40
N LYS A 161 11.38 11.61 0.22
CA LYS A 161 11.35 13.02 -0.22
C LYS A 161 10.54 13.91 0.74
N LEU A 162 9.49 13.36 1.36
CA LEU A 162 8.66 14.06 2.35
C LEU A 162 9.29 14.04 3.77
N GLY A 163 10.37 13.28 3.99
CA GLY A 163 10.99 13.09 5.31
C GLY A 163 10.07 12.35 6.29
N VAL A 164 9.30 11.37 5.81
CA VAL A 164 8.37 10.52 6.60
C VAL A 164 8.59 9.04 6.31
N ASP A 165 9.80 8.68 5.91
CA ASP A 165 10.19 7.32 5.54
C ASP A 165 10.15 6.35 6.73
N GLU A 166 10.13 6.83 7.97
CA GLU A 166 9.87 6.05 9.17
C GLU A 166 8.52 5.32 9.15
N LEU A 167 7.57 5.76 8.32
CA LEU A 167 6.29 5.06 8.13
C LEU A 167 6.37 3.88 7.14
N MET A 168 7.43 3.80 6.34
CA MET A 168 7.50 2.81 5.26
C MET A 168 7.51 1.36 5.75
N PRO A 169 8.26 0.96 6.79
CA PRO A 169 8.16 -0.39 7.31
C PRO A 169 6.73 -0.77 7.69
N LEU A 170 6.00 0.14 8.33
CA LEU A 170 4.60 -0.08 8.75
C LEU A 170 3.64 -0.20 7.55
N LEU A 171 3.88 0.58 6.49
CA LEU A 171 3.13 0.46 5.23
C LEU A 171 3.42 -0.88 4.54
N CYS A 172 4.66 -1.36 4.57
CA CYS A 172 5.04 -2.65 4.01
C CYS A 172 4.41 -3.83 4.78
N GLU A 173 4.24 -3.72 6.11
CA GLU A 173 3.55 -4.74 6.92
C GLU A 173 2.08 -4.92 6.54
N LEU A 174 1.46 -3.90 5.93
CA LEU A 174 0.07 -4.02 5.47
C LEU A 174 -0.11 -5.06 4.36
N ASP A 175 0.93 -5.35 3.58
CA ASP A 175 0.89 -6.40 2.57
C ASP A 175 0.59 -7.77 3.21
N GLU A 176 1.24 -8.05 4.35
CA GLU A 176 1.03 -9.29 5.10
C GLU A 176 -0.41 -9.38 5.62
N LEU A 177 -0.92 -8.27 6.17
CA LEU A 177 -2.31 -8.21 6.63
C LEU A 177 -3.29 -8.39 5.47
N MET A 178 -3.09 -7.70 4.33
CA MET A 178 -3.97 -7.84 3.17
C MET A 178 -4.00 -9.27 2.65
N ILE A 179 -2.83 -9.91 2.50
CA ILE A 179 -2.71 -11.28 2.05
C ILE A 179 -3.35 -12.25 3.05
N SER A 180 -3.20 -12.01 4.37
CA SER A 180 -3.87 -12.83 5.38
C SER A 180 -5.39 -12.75 5.31
N LEU A 181 -5.95 -11.58 4.97
CA LEU A 181 -7.38 -11.40 4.75
C LEU A 181 -7.90 -12.10 3.48
N GLU A 182 -7.01 -12.44 2.56
CA GLU A 182 -7.25 -13.25 1.36
C GLU A 182 -7.00 -14.74 1.58
N HIS A 183 -6.87 -15.19 2.85
CA HIS A 183 -6.51 -16.57 3.22
C HIS A 183 -5.15 -17.02 2.67
N GLY A 184 -4.16 -16.13 2.75
CA GLY A 184 -2.80 -16.38 2.30
C GLY A 184 -1.75 -16.06 3.33
N VAL A 185 -0.54 -16.47 3.00
CA VAL A 185 0.70 -16.18 3.74
C VAL A 185 1.68 -15.50 2.78
N LEU A 186 2.20 -14.35 3.17
CA LEU A 186 3.29 -13.70 2.49
C LEU A 186 4.62 -14.20 3.08
N HIS A 187 5.39 -14.89 2.26
CA HIS A 187 6.77 -15.23 2.58
C HIS A 187 7.65 -14.15 1.95
N ARG A 188 8.22 -13.31 2.78
CA ARG A 188 9.06 -12.18 2.37
C ARG A 188 10.30 -12.13 3.27
N LYS A 189 11.48 -12.02 2.65
CA LYS A 189 12.74 -11.93 3.40
C LYS A 189 12.99 -10.52 3.88
N ASP A 190 12.82 -9.55 2.98
CA ASP A 190 13.11 -8.15 3.30
C ASP A 190 12.38 -7.19 2.35
N THR A 191 12.55 -5.88 2.57
CA THR A 191 11.93 -4.81 1.79
C THR A 191 12.93 -3.70 1.45
N ILE A 192 12.64 -2.97 0.36
CA ILE A 192 13.37 -1.73 0.01
C ILE A 192 13.32 -0.73 1.18
N ALA A 193 12.23 -0.70 1.95
CA ALA A 193 12.10 0.16 3.12
C ALA A 193 13.12 -0.12 4.21
N ASN A 194 13.57 -1.37 4.33
CA ASN A 194 14.60 -1.81 5.27
C ASN A 194 16.02 -1.77 4.67
N GLY A 195 16.16 -1.31 3.42
CA GLY A 195 17.46 -1.20 2.74
C GLY A 195 17.83 -2.36 1.83
N ALA A 196 16.92 -3.33 1.61
CA ALA A 196 17.15 -4.38 0.64
C ALA A 196 17.08 -3.86 -0.81
N GLU A 197 17.68 -4.60 -1.74
CA GLU A 197 17.64 -4.28 -3.18
C GLU A 197 16.24 -4.42 -3.78
N CYS A 198 15.39 -5.26 -3.19
CA CYS A 198 14.02 -5.49 -3.61
C CYS A 198 13.11 -5.88 -2.45
N CYS A 199 11.79 -5.74 -2.68
CA CYS A 199 10.78 -6.41 -1.87
C CYS A 199 10.43 -7.71 -2.60
N ASP A 200 10.71 -8.85 -1.99
CA ASP A 200 10.34 -10.15 -2.54
C ASP A 200 8.95 -10.57 -2.04
N TYR A 201 8.16 -11.15 -2.94
CA TYR A 201 6.81 -11.62 -2.67
C TYR A 201 6.66 -13.07 -3.12
N PHE A 202 6.64 -13.96 -2.16
CA PHE A 202 6.22 -15.33 -2.37
C PHE A 202 4.94 -15.58 -1.58
N ILE A 203 3.84 -15.88 -2.28
CA ILE A 203 2.50 -15.93 -1.69
C ILE A 203 1.94 -17.34 -1.84
N THR A 204 1.56 -17.96 -0.70
CA THR A 204 0.89 -19.25 -0.64
C THR A 204 -0.50 -19.11 0.02
N GLY A 205 -1.30 -20.17 -0.03
CA GLY A 205 -2.48 -20.26 0.81
C GLY A 205 -2.11 -20.50 2.28
N ASP A 206 -2.97 -20.09 3.22
CA ASP A 206 -2.76 -20.28 4.66
C ASP A 206 -2.95 -21.74 5.15
N ARG A 207 -3.31 -22.67 4.24
CA ARG A 207 -3.48 -24.11 4.47
C ARG A 207 -2.46 -24.99 3.73
N GLU A 208 -1.42 -24.37 3.18
CA GLU A 208 -0.35 -25.07 2.44
C GLU A 208 0.90 -25.30 3.24
#